data_9f9845792e109e84c98ec16cd2c5c8d2
#
_entry.id   9f9845792e109e84c98ec16cd2c5c8d2
#
_cell.length_a   1.000
_cell.length_b   1.000
_cell.length_c   1.000
_cell.angle_alpha   90.00
_cell.angle_beta   90.00
_cell.angle_gamma   90.00
#
_symmetry.space_group_name_H-M   'P 1'
#
loop_
_entity.id
_entity.type
_entity.pdbx_description
1 polymer ?
#
loop_
_entity_poly.entity_id
_entity_poly.type
_entity_poly.pdbx_seq_one_letter_code
_entity_poly.pdbx_strand_id
1 'polypeptide(L)'
;MTKKIIGVLLALCTLTTSYAQDNDRHNFDVTKNLEVFNTVYKYLDMMYVDTLNANEVVRYGLGAMLNSLDPYTVYYPADDTKELDLMLTGRYGGIGAIIRYDLVRKTVVIDEPYEDTPAAKAGLRKGDVIVSIDDSTMTGKPAAYVSSHLRGDAGSTFEIKIMRPSTGKTFRKIITREQIQQPAVAYYGVQPGGIGYLCLTSYTENCARDVRRAVLDMKHQGMKSLVLDLRGNGGGSVQEAISIVNMFVPKGETLSLIHI
;
A
#
# COMPACT_ATOMS: atom_id res chain seq x y z
N MET A 1 54.12 -36.61 9.77
CA MET A 1 53.05 -35.64 10.12
C MET A 1 53.09 -34.35 9.30
N THR A 2 54.22 -33.78 9.03
CA THR A 2 54.42 -32.50 8.31
C THR A 2 53.87 -32.51 6.89
N LYS A 3 54.03 -33.58 6.08
CA LYS A 3 53.52 -33.62 4.70
C LYS A 3 51.99 -33.64 4.60
N LYS A 4 51.23 -34.17 5.56
CA LYS A 4 49.78 -34.15 5.60
C LYS A 4 49.24 -32.78 5.99
N ILE A 5 49.93 -32.03 6.86
CA ILE A 5 49.56 -30.68 7.27
C ILE A 5 49.76 -29.70 6.14
N ILE A 6 50.84 -29.84 5.35
CA ILE A 6 51.09 -29.01 4.17
C ILE A 6 50.02 -29.24 3.08
N GLY A 7 49.56 -30.45 2.86
CA GLY A 7 48.48 -30.77 1.92
C GLY A 7 47.15 -30.15 2.31
N VAL A 8 46.80 -30.13 3.59
CA VAL A 8 45.57 -29.51 4.12
C VAL A 8 45.63 -27.98 4.02
N LEU A 9 46.80 -27.37 4.31
CA LEU A 9 47.00 -25.94 4.17
C LEU A 9 46.92 -25.48 2.68
N LEU A 10 47.47 -26.22 1.74
CA LEU A 10 47.36 -25.94 0.32
C LEU A 10 45.90 -26.08 -0.16
N ALA A 11 45.15 -27.07 0.28
CA ALA A 11 43.74 -27.24 -0.06
C ALA A 11 42.85 -26.13 0.53
N LEU A 12 43.15 -25.61 1.73
CA LEU A 12 42.46 -24.46 2.30
C LEU A 12 42.76 -23.16 1.51
N CYS A 13 44.00 -22.95 1.07
CA CYS A 13 44.35 -21.78 0.26
C CYS A 13 43.67 -21.79 -1.12
N THR A 14 43.47 -22.94 -1.74
CA THR A 14 42.76 -23.03 -3.05
C THR A 14 41.27 -22.77 -2.93
N LEU A 15 40.64 -23.13 -1.80
CA LEU A 15 39.22 -22.83 -1.56
C LEU A 15 38.98 -21.33 -1.33
N THR A 16 39.88 -20.64 -0.61
CA THR A 16 39.72 -19.18 -0.37
C THR A 16 39.94 -18.35 -1.64
N THR A 17 40.81 -18.76 -2.55
CA THR A 17 41.05 -18.06 -3.83
C THR A 17 39.86 -18.18 -4.79
N SER A 18 39.10 -19.29 -4.79
CA SER A 18 37.93 -19.46 -5.63
C SER A 18 36.78 -18.52 -5.23
N TYR A 19 36.54 -18.31 -3.95
CA TYR A 19 35.54 -17.36 -3.47
C TYR A 19 35.91 -15.90 -3.75
N ALA A 20 37.19 -15.53 -3.64
CA ALA A 20 37.65 -14.19 -3.93
C ALA A 20 37.55 -13.85 -5.44
N GLN A 21 37.84 -14.81 -6.30
CA GLN A 21 37.81 -14.63 -7.76
C GLN A 21 36.39 -14.51 -8.31
N ASP A 22 35.38 -15.14 -7.72
CA ASP A 22 33.98 -14.99 -8.09
C ASP A 22 33.43 -13.61 -7.71
N ASN A 23 33.81 -13.09 -6.54
CA ASN A 23 33.42 -11.75 -6.11
C ASN A 23 34.05 -10.65 -6.99
N ASP A 24 35.33 -10.79 -7.39
CA ASP A 24 35.99 -9.82 -8.24
C ASP A 24 35.40 -9.78 -9.64
N ARG A 25 35.02 -10.94 -10.21
CA ARG A 25 34.34 -11.02 -11.49
C ARG A 25 32.94 -10.41 -11.44
N HIS A 26 32.17 -10.70 -10.39
CA HIS A 26 30.85 -10.11 -10.18
C HIS A 26 30.93 -8.58 -10.07
N ASN A 27 31.85 -8.06 -9.27
CA ASN A 27 32.05 -6.63 -9.10
C ASN A 27 32.47 -5.95 -10.40
N PHE A 28 33.32 -6.60 -11.18
CA PHE A 28 33.73 -6.12 -12.52
C PHE A 28 32.53 -6.06 -13.47
N ASP A 29 31.69 -7.10 -13.52
CA ASP A 29 30.48 -7.14 -14.36
C ASP A 29 29.46 -6.08 -13.94
N VAL A 30 29.26 -5.86 -12.66
CA VAL A 30 28.40 -4.78 -12.12
C VAL A 30 28.92 -3.41 -12.57
N THR A 31 30.20 -3.13 -12.38
CA THR A 31 30.81 -1.85 -12.76
C THR A 31 30.69 -1.58 -14.26
N LYS A 32 31.03 -2.60 -15.07
CA LYS A 32 30.92 -2.52 -16.52
C LYS A 32 29.47 -2.25 -16.99
N ASN A 33 28.49 -2.93 -16.39
CA ASN A 33 27.09 -2.73 -16.75
C ASN A 33 26.57 -1.35 -16.32
N LEU A 34 27.02 -0.82 -15.19
CA LEU A 34 26.71 0.56 -14.78
C LEU A 34 27.29 1.59 -15.77
N GLU A 35 28.52 1.39 -16.28
CA GLU A 35 29.08 2.26 -17.30
C GLU A 35 28.27 2.20 -18.61
N VAL A 36 27.86 1.01 -19.03
CA VAL A 36 26.99 0.84 -20.22
C VAL A 36 25.67 1.56 -20.01
N PHE A 37 25.02 1.38 -18.86
CA PHE A 37 23.76 2.03 -18.54
C PHE A 37 23.90 3.56 -18.58
N ASN A 38 24.90 4.11 -17.89
CA ASN A 38 25.17 5.54 -17.88
C ASN A 38 25.43 6.09 -19.30
N THR A 39 26.20 5.36 -20.10
CA THR A 39 26.52 5.75 -21.48
C THR A 39 25.25 5.78 -22.34
N VAL A 40 24.44 4.72 -22.30
CA VAL A 40 23.18 4.64 -23.06
C VAL A 40 22.23 5.77 -22.63
N TYR A 41 22.06 6.00 -21.32
CA TYR A 41 21.21 7.05 -20.81
C TYR A 41 21.67 8.45 -21.28
N LYS A 42 22.98 8.72 -21.20
CA LYS A 42 23.56 9.98 -21.68
C LYS A 42 23.36 10.20 -23.18
N TYR A 43 23.57 9.17 -24.01
CA TYR A 43 23.33 9.28 -25.45
C TYR A 43 21.83 9.42 -25.76
N LEU A 44 20.97 8.77 -25.02
CA LEU A 44 19.53 8.92 -25.17
C LEU A 44 19.12 10.38 -24.93
N ASP A 45 19.58 10.98 -23.84
CA ASP A 45 19.29 12.39 -23.51
C ASP A 45 19.86 13.38 -24.55
N MET A 46 21.08 13.11 -25.08
CA MET A 46 21.74 13.99 -26.03
C MET A 46 21.24 13.89 -27.48
N MET A 47 20.82 12.71 -27.92
CA MET A 47 20.61 12.39 -29.33
C MET A 47 19.17 12.06 -29.70
N TYR A 48 18.27 11.90 -28.70
CA TYR A 48 16.85 11.67 -29.02
C TYR A 48 16.22 12.93 -29.62
N VAL A 49 15.27 12.73 -30.55
CA VAL A 49 14.67 13.82 -31.34
C VAL A 49 13.84 14.79 -30.48
N ASP A 50 13.19 14.29 -29.43
CA ASP A 50 12.38 15.08 -28.51
C ASP A 50 13.08 15.25 -27.16
N THR A 51 12.72 16.32 -26.44
CA THR A 51 13.20 16.54 -25.06
C THR A 51 12.62 15.47 -24.15
N LEU A 52 13.48 14.66 -23.53
CA LEU A 52 13.08 13.60 -22.61
C LEU A 52 12.85 14.15 -21.19
N ASN A 53 11.87 13.59 -20.51
CA ASN A 53 11.73 13.76 -19.08
C ASN A 53 12.68 12.79 -18.36
N ALA A 54 13.77 13.31 -17.82
CA ALA A 54 14.82 12.54 -17.18
C ALA A 54 14.30 11.61 -16.08
N ASN A 55 13.38 12.10 -15.23
CA ASN A 55 12.80 11.33 -14.12
C ASN A 55 11.93 10.18 -14.63
N GLU A 56 11.13 10.40 -15.67
CA GLU A 56 10.29 9.35 -16.25
C GLU A 56 11.12 8.25 -16.91
N VAL A 57 12.15 8.60 -17.68
CA VAL A 57 13.03 7.61 -18.32
C VAL A 57 13.71 6.71 -17.29
N VAL A 58 14.24 7.31 -16.20
CA VAL A 58 14.84 6.54 -15.10
C VAL A 58 13.81 5.66 -14.41
N ARG A 59 12.59 6.19 -14.16
CA ARG A 59 11.50 5.42 -13.54
C ARG A 59 11.10 4.20 -14.36
N TYR A 60 10.98 4.35 -15.69
CA TYR A 60 10.72 3.22 -16.59
C TYR A 60 11.84 2.18 -16.58
N GLY A 61 13.10 2.64 -16.60
CA GLY A 61 14.26 1.75 -16.53
C GLY A 61 14.32 0.95 -15.24
N LEU A 62 14.15 1.62 -14.09
CA LEU A 62 14.09 0.97 -12.78
C LEU A 62 12.92 0.01 -12.69
N GLY A 63 11.73 0.42 -13.14
CA GLY A 63 10.55 -0.46 -13.15
C GLY A 63 10.79 -1.74 -13.99
N ALA A 64 11.40 -1.62 -15.17
CA ALA A 64 11.72 -2.78 -16.00
C ALA A 64 12.73 -3.73 -15.34
N MET A 65 13.78 -3.18 -14.69
CA MET A 65 14.75 -3.98 -13.94
C MET A 65 14.12 -4.73 -12.78
N LEU A 66 13.29 -4.06 -11.97
CA LEU A 66 12.65 -4.65 -10.80
C LEU A 66 11.62 -5.71 -11.21
N ASN A 67 10.81 -5.46 -12.23
CA ASN A 67 9.86 -6.42 -12.78
C ASN A 67 10.53 -7.69 -13.34
N SER A 68 11.83 -7.65 -13.66
CA SER A 68 12.57 -8.85 -14.07
C SER A 68 12.91 -9.78 -12.90
N LEU A 69 12.83 -9.30 -11.67
CA LEU A 69 13.07 -10.07 -10.45
C LEU A 69 11.80 -10.79 -10.00
N ASP A 70 10.73 -10.02 -9.79
CA ASP A 70 9.42 -10.49 -9.36
C ASP A 70 8.36 -9.40 -9.60
N PRO A 71 7.04 -9.72 -9.53
CA PRO A 71 5.97 -8.75 -9.74
C PRO A 71 5.69 -7.85 -8.52
N TYR A 72 6.39 -8.02 -7.39
CA TYR A 72 6.10 -7.35 -6.12
C TYR A 72 7.12 -6.28 -5.76
N THR A 73 8.34 -6.37 -6.32
CA THR A 73 9.39 -5.38 -6.08
C THR A 73 9.11 -4.10 -6.85
N VAL A 74 8.82 -3.01 -6.14
CA VAL A 74 8.40 -1.72 -6.71
C VAL A 74 9.31 -0.60 -6.21
N TYR A 75 9.66 0.33 -7.10
CA TYR A 75 10.36 1.57 -6.76
C TYR A 75 9.37 2.71 -6.56
N TYR A 76 9.42 3.33 -5.39
CA TYR A 76 8.70 4.56 -5.08
C TYR A 76 9.66 5.74 -5.09
N PRO A 77 9.53 6.71 -6.02
CA PRO A 77 10.36 7.92 -6.01
C PRO A 77 10.04 8.80 -4.80
N ALA A 78 11.02 9.58 -4.35
CA ALA A 78 10.91 10.40 -3.13
C ALA A 78 9.78 11.46 -3.18
N ASP A 79 9.41 11.89 -4.38
CA ASP A 79 8.35 12.85 -4.64
C ASP A 79 6.96 12.22 -4.82
N ASP A 80 6.86 10.87 -4.83
CA ASP A 80 5.61 10.12 -4.99
C ASP A 80 5.48 9.00 -3.93
N THR A 81 5.62 9.39 -2.67
CA THR A 81 5.49 8.45 -1.53
C THR A 81 4.08 8.38 -0.95
N LYS A 82 3.13 9.19 -1.47
CA LYS A 82 1.76 9.29 -0.91
C LYS A 82 1.03 7.94 -0.86
N GLU A 83 1.20 7.10 -1.87
CA GLU A 83 0.59 5.79 -1.91
C GLU A 83 1.25 4.81 -0.93
N LEU A 84 2.58 4.85 -0.83
CA LEU A 84 3.35 4.08 0.14
C LEU A 84 3.01 4.51 1.57
N ASP A 85 2.93 5.81 1.84
CA ASP A 85 2.55 6.36 3.14
C ASP A 85 1.15 5.91 3.55
N LEU A 86 0.19 5.94 2.60
CA LEU A 86 -1.16 5.42 2.84
C LEU A 86 -1.13 3.93 3.19
N MET A 87 -0.38 3.14 2.44
CA MET A 87 -0.28 1.69 2.65
C MET A 87 0.34 1.36 4.02
N LEU A 88 1.37 2.10 4.44
CA LEU A 88 2.08 1.86 5.70
C LEU A 88 1.36 2.45 6.92
N THR A 89 0.85 3.67 6.79
CA THR A 89 0.26 4.41 7.93
C THR A 89 -1.26 4.34 7.98
N GLY A 90 -1.90 4.09 6.85
CA GLY A 90 -3.35 4.21 6.69
C GLY A 90 -3.86 5.66 6.71
N ARG A 91 -2.94 6.64 6.61
CA ARG A 91 -3.27 8.07 6.67
C ARG A 91 -3.29 8.69 5.30
N TYR A 92 -4.29 9.50 5.03
CA TYR A 92 -4.38 10.28 3.80
C TYR A 92 -5.14 11.58 4.03
N GLY A 93 -4.85 12.59 3.24
CA GLY A 93 -5.66 13.80 3.21
C GLY A 93 -6.91 13.59 2.37
N GLY A 94 -8.09 13.85 2.93
CA GLY A 94 -9.34 13.62 2.24
C GLY A 94 -10.58 13.98 3.04
N ILE A 95 -11.72 13.40 2.67
CA ILE A 95 -13.03 13.72 3.31
C ILE A 95 -13.48 12.67 4.33
N GLY A 96 -12.86 11.48 4.37
CA GLY A 96 -13.23 10.40 5.30
C GLY A 96 -14.59 9.76 4.97
N ALA A 97 -14.70 9.19 3.77
CA ALA A 97 -15.89 8.42 3.37
C ALA A 97 -15.49 7.22 2.48
N ILE A 98 -16.20 6.13 2.65
CA ILE A 98 -16.20 5.03 1.67
C ILE A 98 -17.06 5.45 0.50
N ILE A 99 -16.55 5.30 -0.71
CA ILE A 99 -17.28 5.52 -1.94
C ILE A 99 -17.34 4.23 -2.75
N ARG A 100 -18.41 4.05 -3.51
CA ARG A 100 -18.53 2.93 -4.44
C ARG A 100 -19.14 3.35 -5.77
N TYR A 101 -18.82 2.61 -6.82
CA TYR A 101 -19.45 2.80 -8.13
C TYR A 101 -20.82 2.13 -8.17
N ASP A 102 -21.86 2.88 -8.49
CA ASP A 102 -23.21 2.37 -8.72
C ASP A 102 -23.35 2.01 -10.20
N LEU A 103 -23.41 0.71 -10.49
CA LEU A 103 -23.49 0.19 -11.86
C LEU A 103 -24.79 0.57 -12.56
N VAL A 104 -25.88 0.74 -11.81
CA VAL A 104 -27.21 1.09 -12.37
C VAL A 104 -27.23 2.56 -12.78
N ARG A 105 -26.75 3.44 -11.92
CA ARG A 105 -26.72 4.88 -12.18
C ARG A 105 -25.48 5.33 -12.96
N LYS A 106 -24.50 4.44 -13.14
CA LYS A 106 -23.20 4.72 -13.77
C LYS A 106 -22.50 5.92 -13.13
N THR A 107 -22.48 5.96 -11.81
CA THR A 107 -21.93 7.09 -11.06
C THR A 107 -21.37 6.60 -9.71
N VAL A 108 -20.58 7.46 -9.06
CA VAL A 108 -20.03 7.17 -7.74
C VAL A 108 -20.95 7.73 -6.66
N VAL A 109 -21.19 6.92 -5.63
CA VAL A 109 -22.01 7.28 -4.48
C VAL A 109 -21.20 7.17 -3.19
N ILE A 110 -21.60 7.98 -2.20
CA ILE A 110 -21.14 7.81 -0.82
C ILE A 110 -21.77 6.51 -0.29
N ASP A 111 -20.94 5.56 0.11
CA ASP A 111 -21.43 4.33 0.74
C ASP A 111 -21.51 4.50 2.25
N GLU A 112 -20.47 5.09 2.85
CA GLU A 112 -20.45 5.37 4.29
C GLU A 112 -19.49 6.52 4.60
N PRO A 113 -19.95 7.65 5.18
CA PRO A 113 -19.07 8.65 5.78
C PRO A 113 -18.57 8.14 7.14
N TYR A 114 -17.27 8.27 7.43
CA TYR A 114 -16.74 7.97 8.75
C TYR A 114 -17.20 9.02 9.78
N GLU A 115 -17.37 8.61 11.02
CA GLU A 115 -17.72 9.52 12.11
C GLU A 115 -16.63 10.59 12.30
N ASP A 116 -17.04 11.79 12.70
CA ASP A 116 -16.18 12.95 12.98
C ASP A 116 -15.29 13.45 11.82
N THR A 117 -15.55 12.99 10.59
CA THR A 117 -14.79 13.40 9.40
C THR A 117 -15.43 14.56 8.63
N PRO A 118 -14.70 15.21 7.71
CA PRO A 118 -15.25 16.28 6.86
C PRO A 118 -16.52 15.88 6.11
N ALA A 119 -16.61 14.62 5.65
CA ALA A 119 -17.81 14.12 4.99
C ALA A 119 -19.03 14.13 5.91
N ALA A 120 -18.88 13.61 7.13
CA ALA A 120 -19.94 13.60 8.14
C ALA A 120 -20.32 15.03 8.57
N LYS A 121 -19.32 15.88 8.85
CA LYS A 121 -19.51 17.30 9.21
C LYS A 121 -20.23 18.09 8.12
N ALA A 122 -19.98 17.79 6.84
CA ALA A 122 -20.67 18.38 5.71
C ALA A 122 -22.10 17.86 5.51
N GLY A 123 -22.52 16.83 6.28
CA GLY A 123 -23.85 16.22 6.22
C GLY A 123 -24.04 15.30 5.02
N LEU A 124 -22.96 14.75 4.47
CA LEU A 124 -23.02 13.70 3.46
C LEU A 124 -23.58 12.42 4.08
N ARG A 125 -24.32 11.65 3.31
CA ARG A 125 -25.02 10.45 3.77
C ARG A 125 -24.86 9.30 2.79
N LYS A 126 -25.06 8.10 3.28
CA LYS A 126 -25.13 6.90 2.46
C LYS A 126 -26.16 7.09 1.32
N GLY A 127 -25.72 6.77 0.11
CA GLY A 127 -26.52 6.89 -1.13
C GLY A 127 -26.46 8.25 -1.81
N ASP A 128 -25.80 9.25 -1.23
CA ASP A 128 -25.57 10.54 -1.90
C ASP A 128 -24.71 10.34 -3.15
N VAL A 129 -25.15 10.87 -4.28
CA VAL A 129 -24.47 10.77 -5.58
C VAL A 129 -23.51 11.95 -5.74
N ILE A 130 -22.27 11.66 -6.06
CA ILE A 130 -21.24 12.69 -6.36
C ILE A 130 -21.41 13.13 -7.81
N VAL A 131 -21.86 14.37 -8.03
CA VAL A 131 -22.15 14.92 -9.35
C VAL A 131 -20.91 15.64 -9.92
N SER A 132 -20.32 16.53 -9.15
CA SER A 132 -19.06 17.22 -9.53
C SER A 132 -18.20 17.52 -8.32
N ILE A 133 -16.91 17.68 -8.58
CA ILE A 133 -15.89 18.17 -7.64
C ILE A 133 -15.22 19.35 -8.34
N ASP A 134 -15.28 20.52 -7.71
CA ASP A 134 -14.98 21.80 -8.34
C ASP A 134 -15.71 21.89 -9.71
N ASP A 135 -15.02 22.24 -10.78
CA ASP A 135 -15.57 22.35 -12.13
C ASP A 135 -15.59 21.00 -12.89
N SER A 136 -15.13 19.92 -12.28
CA SER A 136 -15.01 18.61 -12.93
C SER A 136 -16.24 17.73 -12.68
N THR A 137 -16.89 17.27 -13.76
CA THR A 137 -18.00 16.28 -13.63
C THR A 137 -17.49 14.90 -13.23
N MET A 138 -18.17 14.29 -12.27
CA MET A 138 -17.88 12.95 -11.77
C MET A 138 -18.83 11.86 -12.33
N THR A 139 -19.88 12.27 -13.04
CA THR A 139 -20.81 11.35 -13.69
C THR A 139 -20.11 10.51 -14.76
N GLY A 140 -20.29 9.20 -14.72
CA GLY A 140 -19.65 8.25 -15.65
C GLY A 140 -18.15 7.98 -15.37
N LYS A 141 -17.57 8.61 -14.35
CA LYS A 141 -16.17 8.38 -13.99
C LYS A 141 -16.04 7.18 -13.04
N PRO A 142 -14.95 6.40 -13.13
CA PRO A 142 -14.72 5.28 -12.23
C PRO A 142 -14.41 5.77 -10.80
N ALA A 143 -14.63 4.89 -9.80
CA ALA A 143 -14.43 5.24 -8.39
C ALA A 143 -13.00 5.70 -8.08
N ALA A 144 -11.98 5.13 -8.72
CA ALA A 144 -10.58 5.53 -8.56
C ALA A 144 -10.35 6.99 -8.97
N TYR A 145 -10.95 7.43 -10.11
CA TYR A 145 -10.88 8.81 -10.58
C TYR A 145 -11.53 9.78 -9.58
N VAL A 146 -12.74 9.45 -9.10
CA VAL A 146 -13.44 10.28 -8.11
C VAL A 146 -12.67 10.31 -6.79
N SER A 147 -12.13 9.17 -6.36
CA SER A 147 -11.31 9.08 -5.15
C SER A 147 -10.07 9.99 -5.21
N SER A 148 -9.37 10.04 -6.35
CA SER A 148 -8.20 10.92 -6.52
C SER A 148 -8.54 12.40 -6.39
N HIS A 149 -9.76 12.83 -6.80
CA HIS A 149 -10.23 14.21 -6.66
C HIS A 149 -10.72 14.53 -5.24
N LEU A 150 -11.25 13.54 -4.51
CA LEU A 150 -11.62 13.71 -3.10
C LEU A 150 -10.42 13.79 -2.18
N ARG A 151 -9.31 13.12 -2.54
CA ARG A 151 -8.03 13.17 -1.83
C ARG A 151 -7.26 14.45 -2.19
N GLY A 152 -6.32 14.82 -1.35
CA GLY A 152 -5.45 15.97 -1.54
C GLY A 152 -4.79 16.36 -0.22
N ASP A 153 -4.06 17.45 -0.21
CA ASP A 153 -3.36 17.90 0.98
C ASP A 153 -4.35 18.30 2.08
N ALA A 154 -4.07 17.86 3.32
CA ALA A 154 -4.87 18.24 4.47
C ALA A 154 -4.87 19.79 4.61
N GLY A 155 -6.04 20.37 4.90
CA GLY A 155 -6.25 21.82 4.93
C GLY A 155 -6.67 22.42 3.60
N SER A 156 -6.52 21.73 2.47
CA SER A 156 -7.03 22.21 1.18
C SER A 156 -8.56 22.09 1.11
N THR A 157 -9.19 23.00 0.35
CA THR A 157 -10.66 23.07 0.20
C THR A 157 -11.06 22.80 -1.26
N PHE A 158 -12.27 22.29 -1.43
CA PHE A 158 -12.89 22.11 -2.75
C PHE A 158 -14.42 22.18 -2.62
N GLU A 159 -15.10 22.46 -3.72
CA GLU A 159 -16.56 22.41 -3.80
C GLU A 159 -17.01 21.03 -4.27
N ILE A 160 -17.95 20.42 -3.57
CA ILE A 160 -18.60 19.18 -4.00
C ILE A 160 -20.08 19.44 -4.28
N LYS A 161 -20.55 18.97 -5.43
CA LYS A 161 -21.97 18.96 -5.79
C LYS A 161 -22.53 17.56 -5.62
N ILE A 162 -23.55 17.44 -4.80
CA ILE A 162 -24.18 16.17 -4.41
C ILE A 162 -25.66 16.18 -4.83
N MET A 163 -26.12 15.05 -5.35
CA MET A 163 -27.55 14.78 -5.55
C MET A 163 -27.97 13.71 -4.56
N ARG A 164 -29.00 13.97 -3.77
CA ARG A 164 -29.56 13.06 -2.77
C ARG A 164 -30.79 12.36 -3.32
N PRO A 165 -30.72 11.09 -3.71
CA PRO A 165 -31.82 10.38 -4.36
C PRO A 165 -33.09 10.28 -3.49
N SER A 166 -32.95 10.16 -2.17
CA SER A 166 -34.07 10.09 -1.23
C SER A 166 -34.98 11.33 -1.20
N THR A 167 -34.46 12.49 -1.63
CA THR A 167 -35.20 13.75 -1.65
C THR A 167 -35.26 14.40 -3.04
N GLY A 168 -34.52 13.86 -4.01
CA GLY A 168 -34.35 14.44 -5.35
C GLY A 168 -33.57 15.78 -5.37
N LYS A 169 -33.12 16.25 -4.21
CA LYS A 169 -32.44 17.56 -4.09
C LYS A 169 -30.98 17.47 -4.46
N THR A 170 -30.50 18.51 -5.13
CA THR A 170 -29.08 18.75 -5.40
C THR A 170 -28.61 19.93 -4.55
N PHE A 171 -27.44 19.82 -3.96
CA PHE A 171 -26.83 20.86 -3.15
C PHE A 171 -25.32 20.88 -3.34
N ARG A 172 -24.71 22.02 -3.00
CA ARG A 172 -23.26 22.21 -3.04
C ARG A 172 -22.75 22.42 -1.64
N LYS A 173 -21.52 21.94 -1.38
CA LYS A 173 -20.81 22.11 -0.12
C LYS A 173 -19.35 22.40 -0.40
N ILE A 174 -18.77 23.30 0.36
CA ILE A 174 -17.31 23.45 0.44
C ILE A 174 -16.84 22.52 1.56
N ILE A 175 -15.88 21.66 1.24
CA ILE A 175 -15.29 20.72 2.18
C ILE A 175 -13.80 21.01 2.31
N THR A 176 -13.33 21.09 3.55
CA THR A 176 -11.90 21.15 3.86
C THR A 176 -11.40 19.71 4.07
N ARG A 177 -10.36 19.32 3.35
CA ARG A 177 -9.74 18.02 3.56
C ARG A 177 -9.04 17.99 4.91
N GLU A 178 -9.21 16.93 5.65
CA GLU A 178 -8.49 16.65 6.90
C GLU A 178 -7.60 15.43 6.72
N GLN A 179 -6.67 15.22 7.65
CA GLN A 179 -5.93 13.97 7.70
C GLN A 179 -6.84 12.87 8.25
N ILE A 180 -7.13 11.89 7.41
CA ILE A 180 -8.02 10.77 7.73
C ILE A 180 -7.18 9.55 8.08
N GLN A 181 -7.54 8.86 9.17
CA GLN A 181 -7.01 7.55 9.51
C GLN A 181 -7.99 6.49 9.02
N GLN A 182 -7.56 5.68 8.05
CA GLN A 182 -8.34 4.52 7.63
C GLN A 182 -8.21 3.40 8.68
N PRO A 183 -9.31 2.87 9.22
CA PRO A 183 -9.22 1.77 10.17
C PRO A 183 -8.74 0.50 9.47
N ALA A 184 -7.69 -0.12 10.02
CA ALA A 184 -7.18 -1.40 9.53
C ALA A 184 -8.16 -2.56 9.81
N VAL A 185 -8.82 -2.53 10.98
CA VAL A 185 -9.89 -3.45 11.36
C VAL A 185 -11.22 -2.82 10.94
N ALA A 186 -11.76 -3.27 9.80
CA ALA A 186 -13.00 -2.73 9.24
C ALA A 186 -14.23 -3.18 10.02
N TYR A 187 -14.19 -4.41 10.55
CA TYR A 187 -15.29 -4.99 11.33
C TYR A 187 -14.79 -6.11 12.20
N TYR A 188 -15.38 -6.30 13.38
CA TYR A 188 -15.25 -7.50 14.19
C TYR A 188 -16.52 -7.75 15.01
N GLY A 189 -16.76 -9.00 15.37
CA GLY A 189 -17.91 -9.39 16.22
C GLY A 189 -18.01 -10.88 16.41
N VAL A 190 -18.84 -11.30 17.37
CA VAL A 190 -19.11 -12.71 17.65
C VAL A 190 -20.38 -13.15 16.94
N GLN A 191 -20.28 -14.17 16.11
CA GLN A 191 -21.39 -14.78 15.39
C GLN A 191 -22.04 -15.91 16.24
N PRO A 192 -23.25 -16.37 15.89
CA PRO A 192 -23.88 -17.50 16.55
C PRO A 192 -22.94 -18.73 16.59
N GLY A 193 -22.94 -19.45 17.72
CA GLY A 193 -22.03 -20.57 17.94
C GLY A 193 -20.68 -20.20 18.56
N GLY A 194 -20.45 -18.91 18.88
CA GLY A 194 -19.21 -18.45 19.49
C GLY A 194 -18.07 -18.29 18.49
N ILE A 195 -18.38 -18.05 17.23
CA ILE A 195 -17.38 -17.81 16.17
C ILE A 195 -17.10 -16.31 16.11
N GLY A 196 -15.88 -15.89 16.48
CA GLY A 196 -15.38 -14.55 16.24
C GLY A 196 -15.10 -14.35 14.75
N TYR A 197 -15.51 -13.22 14.21
CA TYR A 197 -15.15 -12.78 12.86
C TYR A 197 -14.44 -11.43 12.94
N LEU A 198 -13.27 -11.31 12.31
CA LEU A 198 -12.48 -10.10 12.25
C LEU A 198 -12.02 -9.86 10.81
N CYS A 199 -12.36 -8.70 10.27
CA CYS A 199 -11.93 -8.27 8.94
C CYS A 199 -10.77 -7.28 9.06
N LEU A 200 -9.57 -7.69 8.61
CA LEU A 200 -8.36 -6.88 8.57
C LEU A 200 -8.06 -6.50 7.12
N THR A 201 -8.19 -5.22 6.79
CA THR A 201 -8.06 -4.71 5.41
C THR A 201 -6.65 -4.31 5.01
N SER A 202 -5.77 -4.05 5.98
CA SER A 202 -4.37 -3.67 5.73
C SER A 202 -3.52 -3.84 6.99
N TYR A 203 -2.20 -3.94 6.80
CA TYR A 203 -1.23 -3.98 7.91
C TYR A 203 -0.62 -2.59 8.14
N THR A 204 -1.48 -1.62 8.47
CA THR A 204 -1.04 -0.25 8.79
C THR A 204 -0.45 -0.14 10.19
N GLU A 205 0.26 0.94 10.47
CA GLU A 205 0.80 1.25 11.79
C GLU A 205 -0.22 1.06 12.92
N ASN A 206 0.18 0.36 13.98
CA ASN A 206 -0.63 0.06 15.16
C ASN A 206 -1.82 -0.89 14.93
N CYS A 207 -1.98 -1.49 13.74
CA CYS A 207 -3.10 -2.41 13.49
C CYS A 207 -3.06 -3.65 14.39
N ALA A 208 -1.87 -4.12 14.78
CA ALA A 208 -1.73 -5.23 15.72
C ALA A 208 -2.37 -4.94 17.08
N ARG A 209 -2.29 -3.69 17.55
CA ARG A 209 -2.97 -3.25 18.78
C ARG A 209 -4.49 -3.31 18.64
N ASP A 210 -5.00 -2.89 17.47
CA ASP A 210 -6.45 -2.88 17.22
C ASP A 210 -6.99 -4.31 17.04
N VAL A 211 -6.24 -5.18 16.35
CA VAL A 211 -6.56 -6.62 16.27
C VAL A 211 -6.56 -7.26 17.66
N ARG A 212 -5.54 -6.98 18.49
CA ARG A 212 -5.48 -7.48 19.86
C ARG A 212 -6.70 -7.06 20.69
N ARG A 213 -7.09 -5.78 20.60
CA ARG A 213 -8.28 -5.25 21.26
C ARG A 213 -9.52 -6.00 20.82
N ALA A 214 -9.74 -6.10 19.50
CA ALA A 214 -10.89 -6.80 18.93
C ALA A 214 -10.97 -8.27 19.36
N VAL A 215 -9.84 -8.98 19.37
CA VAL A 215 -9.76 -10.38 19.82
C VAL A 215 -10.10 -10.51 21.31
N LEU A 216 -9.60 -9.60 22.16
CA LEU A 216 -9.91 -9.60 23.59
C LEU A 216 -11.39 -9.31 23.83
N ASP A 217 -11.95 -8.33 23.15
CA ASP A 217 -13.38 -7.99 23.24
C ASP A 217 -14.28 -9.18 22.85
N MET A 218 -13.95 -9.84 21.74
CA MET A 218 -14.66 -11.03 21.29
C MET A 218 -14.50 -12.21 22.27
N LYS A 219 -13.34 -12.39 22.92
CA LYS A 219 -13.14 -13.40 23.96
C LYS A 219 -14.02 -13.12 25.17
N HIS A 220 -14.14 -11.88 25.60
CA HIS A 220 -15.05 -11.46 26.68
C HIS A 220 -16.53 -11.74 26.33
N GLN A 221 -16.88 -11.70 25.03
CA GLN A 221 -18.22 -12.06 24.54
C GLN A 221 -18.41 -13.57 24.35
N GLY A 222 -17.46 -14.42 24.74
CA GLY A 222 -17.57 -15.87 24.67
C GLY A 222 -17.13 -16.49 23.34
N MET A 223 -16.26 -15.82 22.61
CA MET A 223 -15.64 -16.38 21.39
C MET A 223 -14.85 -17.66 21.70
N LYS A 224 -15.12 -18.72 20.93
CA LYS A 224 -14.44 -20.02 21.00
C LYS A 224 -13.47 -20.28 19.85
N SER A 225 -13.75 -19.71 18.67
CA SER A 225 -12.93 -19.80 17.46
C SER A 225 -12.94 -18.48 16.73
N LEU A 226 -11.93 -18.24 15.88
CA LEU A 226 -11.75 -16.99 15.15
C LEU A 226 -11.66 -17.28 13.64
N VAL A 227 -12.41 -16.51 12.85
CA VAL A 227 -12.20 -16.33 11.42
C VAL A 227 -11.54 -14.97 11.23
N LEU A 228 -10.29 -14.98 10.76
CA LEU A 228 -9.57 -13.78 10.34
C LEU A 228 -9.73 -13.62 8.84
N ASP A 229 -10.49 -12.62 8.41
CA ASP A 229 -10.73 -12.32 7.01
C ASP A 229 -9.70 -11.33 6.48
N LEU A 230 -8.88 -11.80 5.55
CA LEU A 230 -7.85 -11.04 4.86
C LEU A 230 -8.20 -10.77 3.39
N ARG A 231 -9.43 -11.00 2.98
CA ARG A 231 -9.86 -10.74 1.59
C ARG A 231 -9.78 -9.25 1.30
N GLY A 232 -9.11 -8.91 0.18
CA GLY A 232 -8.85 -7.52 -0.20
C GLY A 232 -7.76 -6.82 0.61
N ASN A 233 -7.04 -7.54 1.51
CA ASN A 233 -5.88 -6.99 2.21
C ASN A 233 -4.67 -6.97 1.25
N GLY A 234 -4.21 -5.78 0.91
CA GLY A 234 -3.08 -5.55 0.00
C GLY A 234 -1.70 -5.64 0.64
N GLY A 235 -1.63 -5.93 1.95
CA GLY A 235 -0.36 -5.96 2.68
C GLY A 235 -0.16 -4.73 3.58
N GLY A 236 1.12 -4.32 3.75
CA GLY A 236 1.55 -3.20 4.58
C GLY A 236 2.82 -3.53 5.38
N SER A 237 2.87 -3.13 6.64
CA SER A 237 4.02 -3.32 7.51
C SER A 237 4.23 -4.79 7.89
N VAL A 238 5.38 -5.35 7.54
CA VAL A 238 5.81 -6.70 7.96
C VAL A 238 5.89 -6.81 9.48
N GLN A 239 6.33 -5.75 10.17
CA GLN A 239 6.42 -5.73 11.63
C GLN A 239 5.05 -5.88 12.29
N GLU A 240 4.02 -5.25 11.73
CA GLU A 240 2.64 -5.39 12.21
C GLU A 240 2.10 -6.80 11.95
N ALA A 241 2.39 -7.38 10.77
CA ALA A 241 2.04 -8.76 10.46
C ALA A 241 2.66 -9.75 11.44
N ILE A 242 3.97 -9.61 11.73
CA ILE A 242 4.68 -10.40 12.75
C ILE A 242 4.01 -10.25 14.12
N SER A 243 3.66 -9.03 14.50
CA SER A 243 3.01 -8.73 15.79
C SER A 243 1.64 -9.39 15.90
N ILE A 244 0.88 -9.46 14.81
CA ILE A 244 -0.42 -10.14 14.77
C ILE A 244 -0.24 -11.66 14.83
N VAL A 245 0.66 -12.23 14.02
CA VAL A 245 0.91 -13.68 14.01
C VAL A 245 1.39 -14.19 15.39
N ASN A 246 2.22 -13.41 16.08
CA ASN A 246 2.68 -13.73 17.44
C ASN A 246 1.54 -13.80 18.49
N MET A 247 0.32 -13.40 18.17
CA MET A 247 -0.84 -13.60 19.05
C MET A 247 -1.40 -15.02 18.94
N PHE A 248 -1.10 -15.74 17.86
CA PHE A 248 -1.71 -17.02 17.52
C PHE A 248 -0.71 -18.17 17.39
N VAL A 249 0.54 -17.86 17.04
CA VAL A 249 1.59 -18.84 16.76
C VAL A 249 2.67 -18.74 17.83
N PRO A 250 3.20 -19.89 18.34
CA PRO A 250 4.30 -19.91 19.29
C PRO A 250 5.54 -19.20 18.75
N LYS A 251 6.30 -18.58 19.66
CA LYS A 251 7.56 -17.92 19.30
C LYS A 251 8.58 -18.93 18.78
N GLY A 252 9.24 -18.59 17.67
CA GLY A 252 10.27 -19.41 17.03
C GLY A 252 9.83 -20.12 15.76
N GLU A 253 8.54 -20.10 15.44
CA GLU A 253 8.04 -20.61 14.17
C GLU A 253 8.38 -19.65 13.01
N THR A 254 8.67 -20.23 11.84
CA THR A 254 9.00 -19.47 10.64
C THR A 254 7.73 -18.82 10.05
N LEU A 255 7.70 -17.50 9.97
CA LEU A 255 6.59 -16.77 9.40
C LEU A 255 6.69 -16.64 7.87
N SER A 256 7.86 -16.29 7.38
CA SER A 256 8.13 -16.08 5.96
C SER A 256 9.60 -16.32 5.65
N LEU A 257 9.89 -16.75 4.41
CA LEU A 257 11.24 -16.84 3.86
C LEU A 257 11.33 -15.83 2.71
N ILE A 258 12.21 -14.85 2.85
CA ILE A 258 12.51 -13.87 1.81
C ILE A 258 13.95 -14.13 1.37
N HIS A 259 14.15 -14.36 0.09
CA HIS A 259 15.49 -14.33 -0.51
C HIS A 259 15.88 -12.85 -0.70
N ILE A 260 16.71 -12.37 0.20
CA ILE A 260 17.32 -11.04 0.10
C ILE A 260 18.72 -11.22 -0.46
#